data_30a11bdebe751ed78af1016f045e99e9
#
_entry.id   30a11bdebe751ed78af1016f045e99e9
#
_cell.length_a   1.000
_cell.length_b   1.000
_cell.length_c   1.000
_cell.angle_alpha   90.00
_cell.angle_beta   90.00
_cell.angle_gamma   90.00
#
_symmetry.space_group_name_H-M   'P 1'
#
loop_
_entity.id
_entity.type
_entity.pdbx_description
1 polymer ?
#
loop_
_entity_poly.entity_id
_entity_poly.type
_entity_poly.pdbx_seq_one_letter_code
_entity_poly.pdbx_strand_id
1 'polypeptide(L)'
;MIAEIVAIGTELLMGQIANSDAQTLSRELQSLGIDVYHHQVVGDNPQRMRETLALALSRSDLVITTGGLGPTQDDLSKEIAAELLGLEMEFDQASWDAIQAYFVKVGRVCPMNNRKQAMFAKGCIILPNDCGTAPGCMIEKDGKIVVQLPGPPHEMADMFAKQVYDRLAQRTGGCIASRFIRIYGMGESQVAQLCAKWIENGEGATAAPYCSLGECQLRVTARGRDEQEALAQVEPVVDSICAVLGDCVYDVTPTSEGSMQEAAGRALVERHLTVATAESCTGGMVAASFVDYPGISAALNEAHVTYANEAKVKYCGVKPETLEAYGAVSEQTAREMACGLREKSGADIAVATTGIAGPGGGTREKPVGLVYVACADKFGVQVEKLNLGGGRGRVRRLATLKALDMVRRAALRE
;
A
#
# COMPACT_ATOMS: atom_id res chain seq x y z
N MET A 1 -12.23 -22.40 -6.17
CA MET A 1 -10.99 -22.54 -6.99
C MET A 1 -9.81 -22.23 -6.08
N ILE A 2 -8.82 -23.09 -6.04
CA ILE A 2 -7.61 -22.92 -5.24
C ILE A 2 -6.48 -22.50 -6.19
N ALA A 3 -5.78 -21.42 -5.86
CA ALA A 3 -4.65 -20.94 -6.62
C ALA A 3 -3.33 -21.05 -5.85
N GLU A 4 -2.25 -21.17 -6.60
CA GLU A 4 -0.88 -21.07 -6.11
C GLU A 4 -0.08 -20.10 -6.98
N ILE A 5 0.74 -19.25 -6.35
CA ILE A 5 1.59 -18.27 -7.03
C ILE A 5 3.04 -18.75 -6.94
N VAL A 6 3.71 -18.82 -8.10
CA VAL A 6 5.11 -19.23 -8.20
C VAL A 6 5.91 -18.08 -8.84
N ALA A 7 6.70 -17.39 -8.03
CA ALA A 7 7.60 -16.36 -8.50
C ALA A 7 8.96 -16.98 -8.90
N ILE A 8 9.41 -16.65 -10.10
CA ILE A 8 10.64 -17.18 -10.71
C ILE A 8 11.65 -16.05 -10.82
N GLY A 9 12.77 -16.19 -10.12
CA GLY A 9 13.86 -15.22 -10.15
C GLY A 9 14.84 -15.45 -9.02
N THR A 10 16.10 -15.53 -9.34
CA THR A 10 17.18 -15.74 -8.37
C THR A 10 17.35 -14.53 -7.45
N GLU A 11 17.09 -13.30 -7.91
CA GLU A 11 17.13 -12.05 -7.16
C GLU A 11 16.12 -12.02 -6.01
N LEU A 12 14.96 -12.68 -6.17
CA LEU A 12 13.96 -12.84 -5.11
C LEU A 12 14.51 -13.74 -3.98
N LEU A 13 15.16 -14.86 -4.33
CA LEU A 13 15.77 -15.77 -3.36
C LEU A 13 16.93 -15.12 -2.61
N MET A 14 17.69 -14.24 -3.28
CA MET A 14 18.80 -13.50 -2.67
C MET A 14 18.33 -12.32 -1.81
N GLY A 15 17.03 -12.02 -1.77
CA GLY A 15 16.48 -10.92 -1.01
C GLY A 15 16.86 -9.53 -1.56
N GLN A 16 17.27 -9.44 -2.82
CA GLN A 16 17.64 -8.18 -3.47
C GLN A 16 16.41 -7.31 -3.75
N ILE A 17 15.28 -7.95 -4.05
CA ILE A 17 13.98 -7.30 -4.26
C ILE A 17 12.89 -8.01 -3.47
N ALA A 18 11.82 -7.28 -3.14
CA ALA A 18 10.63 -7.87 -2.54
C ALA A 18 9.73 -8.52 -3.60
N ASN A 19 9.05 -9.61 -3.25
CA ASN A 19 8.06 -10.26 -4.12
C ASN A 19 6.73 -9.48 -4.10
N SER A 20 6.70 -8.34 -4.78
CA SER A 20 5.50 -7.49 -4.91
C SER A 20 4.44 -8.10 -5.82
N ASP A 21 4.85 -8.93 -6.78
CA ASP A 21 3.95 -9.60 -7.72
C ASP A 21 3.00 -10.55 -6.99
N ALA A 22 3.54 -11.39 -6.09
CA ALA A 22 2.71 -12.27 -5.30
C ALA A 22 1.72 -11.50 -4.41
N GLN A 23 2.10 -10.35 -3.88
CA GLN A 23 1.21 -9.49 -3.10
C GLN A 23 0.07 -8.95 -3.98
N THR A 24 0.38 -8.41 -5.16
CA THR A 24 -0.60 -7.88 -6.11
C THR A 24 -1.57 -8.97 -6.56
N LEU A 25 -1.04 -10.10 -7.06
CA LEU A 25 -1.85 -11.22 -7.52
C LEU A 25 -2.75 -11.79 -6.41
N SER A 26 -2.27 -11.86 -5.17
CA SER A 26 -3.10 -12.33 -4.06
C SER A 26 -4.31 -11.43 -3.81
N ARG A 27 -4.14 -10.10 -3.94
CA ARG A 27 -5.25 -9.15 -3.81
C ARG A 27 -6.27 -9.31 -4.93
N GLU A 28 -5.77 -9.42 -6.17
CA GLU A 28 -6.62 -9.60 -7.35
C GLU A 28 -7.38 -10.93 -7.31
N LEU A 29 -6.71 -12.04 -7.00
CA LEU A 29 -7.34 -13.34 -6.87
C LEU A 29 -8.38 -13.38 -5.75
N GLN A 30 -8.08 -12.71 -4.64
CA GLN A 30 -9.04 -12.60 -3.54
C GLN A 30 -10.29 -11.84 -3.94
N SER A 31 -10.18 -10.76 -4.74
CA SER A 31 -11.35 -10.03 -5.24
C SER A 31 -12.24 -10.91 -6.11
N LEU A 32 -11.65 -11.89 -6.80
CA LEU A 32 -12.35 -12.89 -7.60
C LEU A 32 -12.89 -14.08 -6.80
N GLY A 33 -12.69 -14.12 -5.47
CA GLY A 33 -13.11 -15.26 -4.66
C GLY A 33 -12.27 -16.52 -4.88
N ILE A 34 -11.03 -16.36 -5.32
CA ILE A 34 -10.07 -17.44 -5.53
C ILE A 34 -9.15 -17.51 -4.31
N ASP A 35 -9.12 -18.67 -3.65
CA ASP A 35 -8.31 -18.87 -2.44
C ASP A 35 -6.86 -19.14 -2.82
N VAL A 36 -5.92 -18.41 -2.22
CA VAL A 36 -4.48 -18.61 -2.38
C VAL A 36 -3.92 -19.20 -1.09
N TYR A 37 -3.49 -20.46 -1.13
CA TYR A 37 -2.93 -21.13 0.06
C TYR A 37 -1.41 -21.19 0.07
N HIS A 38 -0.77 -21.07 -1.09
CA HIS A 38 0.68 -21.19 -1.19
C HIS A 38 1.27 -20.13 -2.10
N HIS A 39 2.40 -19.56 -1.65
CA HIS A 39 3.34 -18.82 -2.48
C HIS A 39 4.66 -19.58 -2.51
N GLN A 40 5.25 -19.74 -3.67
CA GLN A 40 6.59 -20.27 -3.82
C GLN A 40 7.48 -19.29 -4.55
N VAL A 41 8.77 -19.32 -4.21
CA VAL A 41 9.82 -18.61 -4.94
C VAL A 41 10.84 -19.62 -5.38
N VAL A 42 11.20 -19.63 -6.64
CA VAL A 42 12.20 -20.51 -7.21
C VAL A 42 13.19 -19.71 -8.07
N GLY A 43 14.47 -20.05 -7.99
CA GLY A 43 15.49 -19.44 -8.85
C GLY A 43 15.48 -20.06 -10.25
N ASP A 44 16.25 -19.46 -11.15
CA ASP A 44 16.36 -19.78 -12.58
C ASP A 44 17.10 -21.12 -12.84
N ASN A 45 16.62 -22.17 -12.22
CA ASN A 45 17.14 -23.52 -12.36
C ASN A 45 16.04 -24.45 -12.90
N PRO A 46 16.21 -25.07 -14.07
CA PRO A 46 15.18 -25.85 -14.75
C PRO A 46 14.63 -27.00 -13.91
N GLN A 47 15.49 -27.72 -13.19
CA GLN A 47 15.07 -28.86 -12.39
C GLN A 47 14.22 -28.44 -11.19
N ARG A 48 14.66 -27.41 -10.44
CA ARG A 48 13.91 -26.88 -9.29
C ARG A 48 12.58 -26.26 -9.74
N MET A 49 12.58 -25.56 -10.87
CA MET A 49 11.36 -24.97 -11.45
C MET A 49 10.35 -26.07 -11.81
N ARG A 50 10.81 -27.16 -12.44
CA ARG A 50 9.97 -28.33 -12.77
C ARG A 50 9.35 -28.95 -11.51
N GLU A 51 10.15 -29.19 -10.48
CA GLU A 51 9.67 -29.75 -9.20
C GLU A 51 8.65 -28.84 -8.52
N THR A 52 8.93 -27.54 -8.50
CA THR A 52 8.04 -26.51 -7.92
C THR A 52 6.71 -26.44 -8.66
N LEU A 53 6.73 -26.37 -10.01
CA LEU A 53 5.51 -26.30 -10.81
C LEU A 53 4.71 -27.61 -10.76
N ALA A 54 5.37 -28.76 -10.76
CA ALA A 54 4.71 -30.05 -10.61
C ALA A 54 3.98 -30.16 -9.26
N LEU A 55 4.61 -29.70 -8.18
CA LEU A 55 3.98 -29.65 -6.86
C LEU A 55 2.79 -28.71 -6.84
N ALA A 56 2.92 -27.50 -7.39
CA ALA A 56 1.84 -26.53 -7.47
C ALA A 56 0.64 -27.08 -8.25
N LEU A 57 0.89 -27.69 -9.42
CA LEU A 57 -0.15 -28.32 -10.25
C LEU A 57 -0.84 -29.50 -9.55
N SER A 58 -0.14 -30.22 -8.67
CA SER A 58 -0.72 -31.38 -7.97
C SER A 58 -1.80 -30.99 -6.97
N ARG A 59 -1.76 -29.77 -6.42
CA ARG A 59 -2.60 -29.35 -5.29
C ARG A 59 -3.45 -28.10 -5.53
N SER A 60 -3.29 -27.45 -6.68
CA SER A 60 -4.03 -26.22 -7.03
C SER A 60 -4.75 -26.38 -8.35
N ASP A 61 -5.88 -25.69 -8.51
CA ASP A 61 -6.65 -25.63 -9.75
C ASP A 61 -6.05 -24.62 -10.73
N LEU A 62 -5.50 -23.54 -10.17
CA LEU A 62 -4.87 -22.43 -10.87
C LEU A 62 -3.43 -22.25 -10.37
N VAL A 63 -2.47 -22.25 -11.27
CA VAL A 63 -1.08 -21.88 -10.99
C VAL A 63 -0.74 -20.63 -11.77
N ILE A 64 -0.31 -19.56 -11.07
CA ILE A 64 0.17 -18.34 -11.72
C ILE A 64 1.67 -18.24 -11.51
N THR A 65 2.42 -18.14 -12.61
CA THR A 65 3.86 -17.88 -12.55
C THR A 65 4.15 -16.43 -12.90
N THR A 66 5.13 -15.83 -12.22
CA THR A 66 5.71 -14.52 -12.59
C THR A 66 7.21 -14.70 -12.84
N GLY A 67 7.71 -14.14 -13.95
CA GLY A 67 9.12 -14.29 -14.35
C GLY A 67 9.40 -15.48 -15.26
N GLY A 68 10.66 -15.60 -15.69
CA GLY A 68 11.15 -16.66 -16.59
C GLY A 68 10.58 -16.62 -18.02
N LEU A 69 10.08 -15.45 -18.48
CA LEU A 69 9.58 -15.22 -19.84
C LEU A 69 10.57 -14.43 -20.74
N GLY A 70 11.74 -14.14 -20.23
CA GLY A 70 12.76 -13.39 -20.92
C GLY A 70 13.39 -14.15 -22.11
N PRO A 71 14.36 -13.50 -22.80
CA PRO A 71 15.01 -14.06 -23.98
C PRO A 71 16.25 -14.90 -23.66
N THR A 72 16.59 -15.08 -22.37
CA THR A 72 17.81 -15.77 -21.96
C THR A 72 17.63 -17.31 -21.92
N GLN A 73 18.72 -18.06 -21.78
CA GLN A 73 18.64 -19.52 -21.82
C GLN A 73 17.99 -20.13 -20.56
N ASP A 74 18.02 -19.41 -19.47
CA ASP A 74 17.45 -19.75 -18.16
C ASP A 74 15.97 -19.35 -18.01
N ASP A 75 15.43 -18.55 -18.93
CA ASP A 75 14.00 -18.24 -19.01
C ASP A 75 13.22 -19.42 -19.60
N LEU A 76 12.84 -20.39 -18.80
CA LEU A 76 12.25 -21.67 -19.24
C LEU A 76 10.84 -21.92 -18.69
N SER A 77 10.16 -20.93 -18.14
CA SER A 77 8.87 -21.15 -17.50
C SER A 77 7.79 -21.65 -18.47
N LYS A 78 7.76 -21.18 -19.72
CA LYS A 78 6.81 -21.64 -20.75
C LYS A 78 7.06 -23.07 -21.16
N GLU A 79 8.31 -23.42 -21.41
CA GLU A 79 8.72 -24.75 -21.82
C GLU A 79 8.43 -25.80 -20.75
N ILE A 80 8.74 -25.48 -19.48
CA ILE A 80 8.53 -26.39 -18.35
C ILE A 80 7.04 -26.60 -18.08
N ALA A 81 6.23 -25.55 -18.14
CA ALA A 81 4.79 -25.69 -17.97
C ALA A 81 4.16 -26.52 -19.10
N ALA A 82 4.59 -26.30 -20.36
CA ALA A 82 4.14 -27.11 -21.50
C ALA A 82 4.54 -28.58 -21.35
N GLU A 83 5.79 -28.85 -20.95
CA GLU A 83 6.29 -30.21 -20.68
C GLU A 83 5.47 -30.94 -19.61
N LEU A 84 5.23 -30.29 -18.46
CA LEU A 84 4.44 -30.86 -17.36
C LEU A 84 2.99 -31.15 -17.73
N LEU A 85 2.43 -30.38 -18.64
CA LEU A 85 1.09 -30.58 -19.17
C LEU A 85 1.07 -31.45 -20.41
N GLY A 86 2.22 -31.98 -20.89
CA GLY A 86 2.34 -32.82 -22.09
C GLY A 86 1.88 -32.10 -23.36
N LEU A 87 2.26 -30.82 -23.53
CA LEU A 87 1.95 -30.00 -24.70
C LEU A 87 3.21 -29.69 -25.51
N GLU A 88 3.07 -29.66 -26.82
CA GLU A 88 4.13 -29.21 -27.73
C GLU A 88 4.23 -27.70 -27.72
N MET A 89 5.43 -27.18 -28.01
CA MET A 89 5.68 -25.75 -28.21
C MET A 89 5.48 -25.36 -29.66
N GLU A 90 4.74 -24.29 -29.93
CA GLU A 90 4.51 -23.73 -31.25
C GLU A 90 5.04 -22.29 -31.33
N PHE A 91 5.52 -21.92 -32.51
CA PHE A 91 5.97 -20.54 -32.76
C PHE A 91 4.81 -19.68 -33.24
N ASP A 92 4.61 -18.52 -32.58
CA ASP A 92 3.59 -17.55 -32.98
C ASP A 92 4.20 -16.35 -33.73
N GLN A 93 3.89 -16.24 -35.01
CA GLN A 93 4.41 -15.18 -35.87
C GLN A 93 3.92 -13.79 -35.44
N ALA A 94 2.65 -13.68 -35.00
CA ALA A 94 2.07 -12.40 -34.57
C ALA A 94 2.79 -11.84 -33.34
N SER A 95 3.10 -12.68 -32.36
CA SER A 95 3.90 -12.28 -31.19
C SER A 95 5.32 -11.87 -31.58
N TRP A 96 5.94 -12.57 -32.53
CA TRP A 96 7.26 -12.19 -33.02
C TRP A 96 7.26 -10.82 -33.71
N ASP A 97 6.27 -10.58 -34.56
CA ASP A 97 6.12 -9.28 -35.25
C ASP A 97 5.88 -8.15 -34.24
N ALA A 98 5.08 -8.39 -33.18
CA ALA A 98 4.84 -7.43 -32.10
C ALA A 98 6.13 -7.12 -31.31
N ILE A 99 6.94 -8.14 -30.99
CA ILE A 99 8.24 -7.97 -30.34
C ILE A 99 9.16 -7.11 -31.20
N GLN A 100 9.26 -7.41 -32.49
CA GLN A 100 10.08 -6.61 -33.41
C GLN A 100 9.59 -5.15 -33.49
N ALA A 101 8.28 -4.94 -33.58
CA ALA A 101 7.68 -3.61 -33.61
C ALA A 101 7.98 -2.80 -32.33
N TYR A 102 7.98 -3.46 -31.16
CA TYR A 102 8.39 -2.83 -29.92
C TYR A 102 9.84 -2.31 -29.97
N PHE A 103 10.79 -3.14 -30.46
CA PHE A 103 12.19 -2.71 -30.60
C PHE A 103 12.35 -1.55 -31.57
N VAL A 104 11.61 -1.55 -32.69
CA VAL A 104 11.57 -0.42 -33.62
C VAL A 104 11.08 0.86 -32.95
N LYS A 105 9.99 0.76 -32.18
CA LYS A 105 9.39 1.89 -31.43
C LYS A 105 10.39 2.53 -30.45
N VAL A 106 11.23 1.72 -29.80
CA VAL A 106 12.25 2.22 -28.87
C VAL A 106 13.60 2.53 -29.52
N GLY A 107 13.69 2.49 -30.88
CA GLY A 107 14.89 2.84 -31.64
C GLY A 107 16.04 1.83 -31.49
N ARG A 108 15.74 0.55 -31.26
CA ARG A 108 16.73 -0.53 -31.08
C ARG A 108 16.53 -1.65 -32.09
N VAL A 109 17.57 -2.41 -32.34
CA VAL A 109 17.51 -3.63 -33.16
C VAL A 109 17.06 -4.79 -32.26
N CYS A 110 16.08 -5.57 -32.72
CA CYS A 110 15.62 -6.74 -31.98
C CYS A 110 16.66 -7.87 -32.10
N PRO A 111 17.29 -8.31 -30.98
CA PRO A 111 18.18 -9.47 -31.00
C PRO A 111 17.42 -10.75 -31.27
N MET A 112 18.03 -11.69 -32.01
CA MET A 112 17.37 -12.94 -32.41
C MET A 112 17.00 -13.88 -31.27
N ASN A 113 17.64 -13.78 -30.12
CA ASN A 113 17.29 -14.56 -28.94
C ASN A 113 15.88 -14.21 -28.40
N ASN A 114 15.36 -13.02 -28.69
CA ASN A 114 13.97 -12.67 -28.35
C ASN A 114 12.92 -13.50 -29.09
N ARG A 115 13.33 -14.22 -30.18
CA ARG A 115 12.44 -15.14 -30.88
C ARG A 115 11.89 -16.24 -29.96
N LYS A 116 12.65 -16.62 -28.93
CA LYS A 116 12.20 -17.54 -27.90
C LYS A 116 10.93 -17.09 -27.19
N GLN A 117 10.76 -15.79 -26.99
CA GLN A 117 9.59 -15.22 -26.34
C GLN A 117 8.29 -15.45 -27.14
N ALA A 118 8.39 -15.69 -28.45
CA ALA A 118 7.27 -16.02 -29.31
C ALA A 118 6.97 -17.54 -29.42
N MET A 119 7.55 -18.37 -28.53
CA MET A 119 7.23 -19.79 -28.41
C MET A 119 6.17 -19.98 -27.31
N PHE A 120 5.13 -20.76 -27.59
CA PHE A 120 4.02 -21.00 -26.65
C PHE A 120 3.59 -22.45 -26.70
N ALA A 121 2.96 -22.90 -25.59
CA ALA A 121 2.30 -24.19 -25.55
C ALA A 121 1.15 -24.23 -26.56
N LYS A 122 1.05 -25.29 -27.33
CA LYS A 122 0.00 -25.48 -28.34
C LYS A 122 -1.40 -25.34 -27.76
N GLY A 123 -2.21 -24.47 -28.36
CA GLY A 123 -3.58 -24.23 -27.95
C GLY A 123 -3.74 -23.33 -26.72
N CYS A 124 -2.69 -22.73 -26.21
CA CYS A 124 -2.81 -21.74 -25.13
C CYS A 124 -3.42 -20.42 -25.64
N ILE A 125 -3.92 -19.63 -24.71
CA ILE A 125 -4.31 -18.23 -24.96
C ILE A 125 -3.07 -17.37 -24.78
N ILE A 126 -2.63 -16.70 -25.83
CA ILE A 126 -1.51 -15.75 -25.76
C ILE A 126 -2.00 -14.45 -25.11
N LEU A 127 -1.18 -13.92 -24.19
CA LEU A 127 -1.44 -12.67 -23.47
C LEU A 127 -0.43 -11.63 -23.96
N PRO A 128 -0.80 -10.72 -24.87
CA PRO A 128 0.08 -9.67 -25.36
C PRO A 128 0.63 -8.78 -24.26
N ASN A 129 1.85 -8.28 -24.43
CA ASN A 129 2.49 -7.37 -23.47
C ASN A 129 2.57 -5.96 -24.07
N ASP A 130 1.70 -5.05 -23.60
CA ASP A 130 1.67 -3.67 -24.06
C ASP A 130 2.80 -2.81 -23.47
N CYS A 131 3.41 -3.27 -22.37
CA CYS A 131 4.40 -2.52 -21.58
C CYS A 131 5.84 -3.01 -21.79
N GLY A 132 6.03 -4.20 -22.39
CA GLY A 132 7.33 -4.86 -22.55
C GLY A 132 7.42 -5.75 -23.77
N THR A 133 8.42 -6.63 -23.79
CA THR A 133 8.67 -7.53 -24.92
C THR A 133 8.19 -8.96 -24.72
N ALA A 134 7.95 -9.39 -23.48
CA ALA A 134 7.66 -10.77 -23.15
C ALA A 134 6.14 -11.01 -23.04
N PRO A 135 5.47 -11.58 -24.06
CA PRO A 135 4.07 -11.95 -23.93
C PRO A 135 3.93 -13.14 -23.00
N GLY A 136 2.86 -13.11 -22.18
CA GLY A 136 2.45 -14.21 -21.33
C GLY A 136 1.57 -15.22 -22.06
N CYS A 137 1.11 -16.21 -21.34
CA CYS A 137 0.09 -17.12 -21.85
C CYS A 137 -0.76 -17.74 -20.74
N MET A 138 -1.96 -18.21 -21.11
CA MET A 138 -2.85 -18.97 -20.26
C MET A 138 -3.10 -20.34 -20.90
N ILE A 139 -2.78 -21.40 -20.19
CA ILE A 139 -2.93 -22.79 -20.60
C ILE A 139 -4.07 -23.40 -19.80
N GLU A 140 -4.99 -24.08 -20.48
CA GLU A 140 -6.07 -24.83 -19.84
C GLU A 140 -5.98 -26.30 -20.30
N LYS A 141 -5.77 -27.22 -19.36
CA LYS A 141 -5.70 -28.64 -19.65
C LYS A 141 -6.08 -29.48 -18.43
N ASP A 142 -6.87 -30.50 -18.65
CA ASP A 142 -7.27 -31.51 -17.66
C ASP A 142 -7.82 -30.88 -16.35
N GLY A 143 -8.59 -29.80 -16.46
CA GLY A 143 -9.14 -29.05 -15.31
C GLY A 143 -8.13 -28.17 -14.55
N LYS A 144 -6.90 -28.06 -15.05
CA LYS A 144 -5.87 -27.15 -14.52
C LYS A 144 -5.72 -25.93 -15.39
N ILE A 145 -5.46 -24.81 -14.76
CA ILE A 145 -5.19 -23.52 -15.41
C ILE A 145 -3.77 -23.08 -15.01
N VAL A 146 -2.93 -22.77 -16.00
CA VAL A 146 -1.63 -22.16 -15.78
C VAL A 146 -1.58 -20.81 -16.46
N VAL A 147 -1.34 -19.75 -15.70
CA VAL A 147 -1.16 -18.40 -16.22
C VAL A 147 0.29 -18.01 -16.03
N GLN A 148 0.94 -17.58 -17.10
CA GLN A 148 2.36 -17.19 -17.09
C GLN A 148 2.49 -15.70 -17.41
N LEU A 149 3.00 -14.92 -16.47
CA LEU A 149 3.10 -13.49 -16.50
C LEU A 149 4.57 -13.04 -16.45
N PRO A 150 4.90 -11.86 -16.98
CA PRO A 150 6.25 -11.29 -16.88
C PRO A 150 6.63 -10.99 -15.44
N GLY A 151 7.95 -10.89 -15.17
CA GLY A 151 8.48 -10.59 -13.84
C GLY A 151 8.45 -9.12 -13.42
N PRO A 152 8.62 -8.13 -14.32
CA PRO A 152 8.51 -6.73 -13.92
C PRO A 152 7.11 -6.39 -13.42
N PRO A 153 6.94 -5.83 -12.19
CA PRO A 153 5.63 -5.67 -11.55
C PRO A 153 4.60 -4.88 -12.36
N HIS A 154 5.06 -3.83 -13.05
CA HIS A 154 4.19 -3.02 -13.91
C HIS A 154 3.63 -3.81 -15.11
N GLU A 155 4.48 -4.61 -15.77
CA GLU A 155 4.07 -5.45 -16.91
C GLU A 155 3.12 -6.56 -16.46
N MET A 156 3.42 -7.20 -15.34
CA MET A 156 2.61 -8.25 -14.72
C MET A 156 1.22 -7.74 -14.36
N ALA A 157 1.13 -6.61 -13.66
CA ALA A 157 -0.13 -6.05 -13.21
C ALA A 157 -1.03 -5.60 -14.39
N ASP A 158 -0.44 -4.93 -15.39
CA ASP A 158 -1.16 -4.50 -16.60
C ASP A 158 -1.73 -5.69 -17.38
N MET A 159 -0.90 -6.73 -17.59
CA MET A 159 -1.31 -7.95 -18.30
C MET A 159 -2.39 -8.71 -17.53
N PHE A 160 -2.26 -8.85 -16.21
CA PHE A 160 -3.26 -9.50 -15.38
C PHE A 160 -4.60 -8.77 -15.45
N ALA A 161 -4.61 -7.47 -15.22
CA ALA A 161 -5.82 -6.65 -15.19
C ALA A 161 -6.57 -6.67 -16.54
N LYS A 162 -5.85 -6.52 -17.65
CA LYS A 162 -6.47 -6.41 -18.98
C LYS A 162 -6.90 -7.75 -19.58
N GLN A 163 -6.22 -8.85 -19.24
CA GLN A 163 -6.34 -10.08 -20.03
C GLN A 163 -6.66 -11.32 -19.22
N VAL A 164 -6.36 -11.35 -17.91
CA VAL A 164 -6.54 -12.52 -17.06
C VAL A 164 -7.75 -12.35 -16.15
N TYR A 165 -7.92 -11.17 -15.56
CA TYR A 165 -8.92 -10.89 -14.54
C TYR A 165 -10.33 -11.32 -14.96
N ASP A 166 -10.84 -10.81 -16.08
CA ASP A 166 -12.21 -11.12 -16.57
C ASP A 166 -12.38 -12.59 -16.93
N ARG A 167 -11.32 -13.24 -17.44
CA ARG A 167 -11.35 -14.67 -17.78
C ARG A 167 -11.48 -15.54 -16.53
N LEU A 168 -10.84 -15.16 -15.44
CA LEU A 168 -10.97 -15.85 -14.16
C LEU A 168 -12.31 -15.53 -13.49
N ALA A 169 -12.77 -14.29 -13.54
CA ALA A 169 -14.07 -13.86 -13.00
C ALA A 169 -15.22 -14.70 -13.55
N GLN A 170 -15.21 -15.00 -14.84
CA GLN A 170 -16.22 -15.84 -15.50
C GLN A 170 -16.26 -17.29 -14.98
N ARG A 171 -15.22 -17.76 -14.31
CA ARG A 171 -15.07 -19.13 -13.81
C ARG A 171 -15.38 -19.31 -12.34
N THR A 172 -15.40 -18.23 -11.56
CA THR A 172 -15.52 -18.29 -10.09
C THR A 172 -16.96 -18.35 -9.59
N GLY A 173 -17.95 -18.02 -10.44
CA GLY A 173 -19.38 -18.10 -10.11
C GLY A 173 -19.82 -17.16 -8.98
N GLY A 174 -19.03 -16.10 -8.71
CA GLY A 174 -19.31 -15.07 -7.70
C GLY A 174 -18.13 -14.14 -7.53
N CYS A 175 -18.35 -13.04 -6.82
CA CYS A 175 -17.31 -12.08 -6.48
C CYS A 175 -17.19 -11.89 -4.96
N ILE A 176 -16.07 -11.33 -4.52
CA ILE A 176 -15.86 -10.87 -3.16
C ILE A 176 -15.76 -9.35 -3.19
N ALA A 177 -16.57 -8.68 -2.36
CA ALA A 177 -16.41 -7.26 -2.09
C ALA A 177 -15.83 -7.04 -0.70
N SER A 178 -15.06 -5.97 -0.56
CA SER A 178 -14.45 -5.58 0.71
C SER A 178 -14.58 -4.09 0.97
N ARG A 179 -14.57 -3.73 2.26
CA ARG A 179 -14.33 -2.37 2.76
C ARG A 179 -13.23 -2.42 3.81
N PHE A 180 -12.44 -1.36 3.83
CA PHE A 180 -11.30 -1.24 4.73
C PHE A 180 -11.54 -0.08 5.69
N ILE A 181 -11.84 -0.40 6.95
CA ILE A 181 -12.05 0.58 8.01
C ILE A 181 -10.68 0.96 8.57
N ARG A 182 -10.32 2.23 8.46
CA ARG A 182 -9.05 2.77 8.91
C ARG A 182 -9.18 3.33 10.32
N ILE A 183 -8.27 2.90 11.22
CA ILE A 183 -8.39 3.16 12.64
C ILE A 183 -7.08 3.78 13.14
N TYR A 184 -7.19 4.88 13.88
CA TYR A 184 -6.07 5.55 14.54
C TYR A 184 -6.38 5.81 16.03
N GLY A 185 -5.34 5.71 16.87
CA GLY A 185 -5.47 6.00 18.30
C GLY A 185 -5.96 4.81 19.15
N MET A 186 -6.15 3.65 18.55
CA MET A 186 -6.54 2.41 19.22
C MET A 186 -5.55 1.28 18.90
N GLY A 187 -5.18 0.48 19.88
CA GLY A 187 -4.28 -0.66 19.69
C GLY A 187 -4.97 -1.87 19.09
N GLU A 188 -4.22 -2.75 18.43
CA GLU A 188 -4.71 -3.98 17.77
C GLU A 188 -5.58 -4.84 18.68
N SER A 189 -5.10 -5.15 19.90
CA SER A 189 -5.85 -5.99 20.85
C SER A 189 -7.18 -5.38 21.27
N GLN A 190 -7.25 -4.07 21.38
CA GLN A 190 -8.48 -3.36 21.72
C GLN A 190 -9.46 -3.38 20.54
N VAL A 191 -8.98 -3.16 19.32
CA VAL A 191 -9.80 -3.29 18.10
C VAL A 191 -10.33 -4.71 17.98
N ALA A 192 -9.47 -5.72 18.15
CA ALA A 192 -9.86 -7.12 18.09
C ALA A 192 -10.93 -7.47 19.15
N GLN A 193 -10.78 -6.98 20.37
CA GLN A 193 -11.75 -7.21 21.44
C GLN A 193 -13.12 -6.57 21.14
N LEU A 194 -13.14 -5.31 20.71
CA LEU A 194 -14.38 -4.59 20.39
C LEU A 194 -15.10 -5.17 19.17
N CYS A 195 -14.34 -5.71 18.21
CA CYS A 195 -14.86 -6.24 16.96
C CYS A 195 -14.93 -7.78 16.93
N ALA A 196 -14.72 -8.47 18.07
CA ALA A 196 -14.63 -9.93 18.16
C ALA A 196 -15.80 -10.65 17.48
N LYS A 197 -17.04 -10.17 17.65
CA LYS A 197 -18.23 -10.81 17.07
C LYS A 197 -18.21 -10.89 15.52
N TRP A 198 -17.54 -9.96 14.84
CA TRP A 198 -17.42 -9.94 13.38
C TRP A 198 -16.14 -10.64 12.89
N ILE A 199 -15.13 -10.75 13.78
CA ILE A 199 -13.87 -11.44 13.49
C ILE A 199 -14.04 -12.95 13.64
N GLU A 200 -14.73 -13.40 14.71
CA GLU A 200 -14.84 -14.81 15.08
C GLU A 200 -16.08 -15.48 14.47
N ASN A 201 -17.21 -14.76 14.37
CA ASN A 201 -18.51 -15.34 14.05
C ASN A 201 -19.29 -14.50 13.02
N GLY A 202 -18.62 -13.92 12.02
CA GLY A 202 -19.28 -13.10 11.00
C GLY A 202 -20.27 -13.91 10.17
N GLU A 203 -21.58 -13.77 10.39
CA GLU A 203 -22.60 -14.27 9.49
C GLU A 203 -22.70 -13.36 8.27
N GLY A 204 -22.45 -13.92 7.08
CA GLY A 204 -22.47 -13.20 5.80
C GLY A 204 -21.17 -12.46 5.50
N ALA A 205 -20.84 -11.41 6.26
CA ALA A 205 -19.57 -10.68 6.11
C ALA A 205 -18.64 -10.93 7.31
N THR A 206 -17.35 -11.12 7.03
CA THR A 206 -16.30 -11.34 8.04
C THR A 206 -15.38 -10.15 8.14
N ALA A 207 -14.82 -9.87 9.34
CA ALA A 207 -13.84 -8.84 9.55
C ALA A 207 -12.46 -9.44 9.89
N ALA A 208 -11.39 -8.87 9.35
CA ALA A 208 -10.02 -9.29 9.64
C ALA A 208 -9.14 -8.07 9.97
N PRO A 209 -8.43 -8.07 11.13
CA PRO A 209 -7.55 -6.98 11.51
C PRO A 209 -6.19 -7.09 10.81
N TYR A 210 -5.66 -5.94 10.40
CA TYR A 210 -4.31 -5.75 9.87
C TYR A 210 -3.74 -4.50 10.53
N CYS A 211 -2.63 -4.64 11.23
CA CYS A 211 -2.04 -3.53 11.94
C CYS A 211 -0.66 -3.19 11.40
N SER A 212 -0.39 -1.91 11.34
CA SER A 212 0.88 -1.34 10.96
C SER A 212 1.39 -0.41 12.05
N LEU A 213 2.51 0.27 11.83
CA LEU A 213 3.07 1.17 12.81
C LEU A 213 2.15 2.38 13.06
N GLY A 214 1.41 2.35 14.16
CA GLY A 214 0.55 3.44 14.65
C GLY A 214 -0.85 3.47 14.08
N GLU A 215 -1.20 2.56 13.17
CA GLU A 215 -2.51 2.48 12.54
C GLU A 215 -3.02 1.03 12.53
N CYS A 216 -4.30 0.85 12.70
CA CYS A 216 -4.98 -0.43 12.48
C CYS A 216 -5.95 -0.31 11.32
N GLN A 217 -6.21 -1.43 10.68
CA GLN A 217 -7.18 -1.56 9.61
C GLN A 217 -8.02 -2.80 9.86
N LEU A 218 -9.33 -2.69 9.71
CA LEU A 218 -10.22 -3.84 9.62
C LEU A 218 -10.69 -3.98 8.19
N ARG A 219 -10.45 -5.14 7.58
CA ARG A 219 -11.07 -5.48 6.31
C ARG A 219 -12.36 -6.24 6.57
N VAL A 220 -13.46 -5.70 6.12
CA VAL A 220 -14.78 -6.35 6.11
C VAL A 220 -15.03 -6.91 4.73
N THR A 221 -15.34 -8.20 4.62
CA THR A 221 -15.41 -8.92 3.34
C THR A 221 -16.63 -9.83 3.30
N ALA A 222 -17.34 -9.86 2.18
CA ALA A 222 -18.41 -10.82 1.90
C ALA A 222 -18.31 -11.34 0.47
N ARG A 223 -18.91 -12.53 0.24
CA ARG A 223 -19.08 -13.12 -1.10
C ARG A 223 -20.53 -12.91 -1.56
N GLY A 224 -20.70 -12.55 -2.83
CA GLY A 224 -22.01 -12.45 -3.50
C GLY A 224 -21.97 -13.06 -4.89
N ARG A 225 -23.13 -13.19 -5.54
CA ARG A 225 -23.23 -13.56 -6.95
C ARG A 225 -22.64 -12.47 -7.86
N ASP A 226 -22.74 -11.24 -7.40
CA ASP A 226 -22.16 -10.04 -7.99
C ASP A 226 -21.69 -9.08 -6.91
N GLU A 227 -21.03 -7.99 -7.32
CA GLU A 227 -20.48 -6.99 -6.41
C GLU A 227 -21.57 -6.32 -5.56
N GLN A 228 -22.73 -6.07 -6.13
CA GLN A 228 -23.84 -5.41 -5.44
C GLN A 228 -24.37 -6.27 -4.29
N GLU A 229 -24.56 -7.57 -4.53
CA GLU A 229 -24.99 -8.51 -3.48
C GLU A 229 -23.92 -8.66 -2.39
N ALA A 230 -22.64 -8.70 -2.76
CA ALA A 230 -21.55 -8.75 -1.78
C ALA A 230 -21.48 -7.47 -0.94
N LEU A 231 -21.57 -6.29 -1.55
CA LEU A 231 -21.59 -5.01 -0.85
C LEU A 231 -22.81 -4.86 0.06
N ALA A 232 -23.97 -5.34 -0.35
CA ALA A 232 -25.17 -5.31 0.51
C ALA A 232 -25.00 -6.08 1.83
N GLN A 233 -24.07 -7.05 1.89
CA GLN A 233 -23.71 -7.75 3.11
C GLN A 233 -22.61 -7.03 3.90
N VAL A 234 -21.69 -6.34 3.21
CA VAL A 234 -20.54 -5.66 3.81
C VAL A 234 -20.94 -4.36 4.50
N GLU A 235 -21.72 -3.50 3.83
CA GLU A 235 -22.02 -2.14 4.32
C GLU A 235 -22.69 -2.10 5.71
N PRO A 236 -23.69 -2.93 6.05
CA PRO A 236 -24.29 -2.92 7.38
C PRO A 236 -23.32 -3.32 8.49
N VAL A 237 -22.34 -4.19 8.17
CA VAL A 237 -21.28 -4.60 9.11
C VAL A 237 -20.30 -3.48 9.31
N VAL A 238 -19.90 -2.79 8.24
CA VAL A 238 -19.04 -1.59 8.30
C VAL A 238 -19.66 -0.51 9.17
N ASP A 239 -20.93 -0.17 8.94
CA ASP A 239 -21.66 0.83 9.74
C ASP A 239 -21.68 0.46 11.22
N SER A 240 -21.95 -0.82 11.52
CA SER A 240 -21.98 -1.32 12.89
C SER A 240 -20.62 -1.26 13.58
N ILE A 241 -19.54 -1.57 12.87
CA ILE A 241 -18.16 -1.47 13.36
C ILE A 241 -17.77 0.00 13.57
N CYS A 242 -18.09 0.87 12.62
CA CYS A 242 -17.83 2.30 12.72
C CYS A 242 -18.54 2.92 13.92
N ALA A 243 -19.79 2.52 14.19
CA ALA A 243 -20.53 2.96 15.37
C ALA A 243 -19.86 2.54 16.70
N VAL A 244 -19.26 1.34 16.75
CA VAL A 244 -18.55 0.84 17.94
C VAL A 244 -17.19 1.52 18.13
N LEU A 245 -16.45 1.78 17.05
CA LEU A 245 -15.11 2.36 17.11
C LEU A 245 -15.11 3.89 17.19
N GLY A 246 -16.22 4.53 16.78
CA GLY A 246 -16.45 5.97 16.89
C GLY A 246 -15.33 6.80 16.23
N ASP A 247 -14.87 7.84 16.94
CA ASP A 247 -13.87 8.81 16.45
C ASP A 247 -12.48 8.22 16.13
N CYS A 248 -12.24 6.96 16.50
CA CYS A 248 -11.02 6.27 16.12
C CYS A 248 -11.00 5.87 14.64
N VAL A 249 -12.17 5.76 13.98
CA VAL A 249 -12.26 5.56 12.55
C VAL A 249 -11.96 6.87 11.85
N TYR A 250 -10.90 6.87 11.03
CA TYR A 250 -10.55 8.07 10.30
C TYR A 250 -10.91 8.01 8.82
N ASP A 251 -11.15 6.82 8.27
CA ASP A 251 -11.56 6.61 6.88
C ASP A 251 -12.18 5.23 6.67
N VAL A 252 -12.98 5.09 5.61
CA VAL A 252 -13.46 3.82 5.08
C VAL A 252 -13.20 3.80 3.57
N THR A 253 -12.37 2.87 3.12
CA THR A 253 -11.90 2.82 1.73
C THR A 253 -12.34 1.53 1.02
N PRO A 254 -12.56 1.55 -0.30
CA PRO A 254 -12.90 0.34 -1.07
C PRO A 254 -11.70 -0.58 -1.28
N THR A 255 -10.48 -0.05 -1.16
CA THR A 255 -9.24 -0.81 -1.36
C THR A 255 -8.36 -0.79 -0.11
N SER A 256 -7.38 -1.68 -0.08
CA SER A 256 -6.35 -1.69 0.97
C SER A 256 -5.39 -0.49 0.90
N GLU A 257 -5.47 0.29 -0.15
CA GLU A 257 -4.75 1.54 -0.31
C GLU A 257 -5.52 2.65 0.40
N GLY A 258 -4.81 3.55 1.01
CA GLY A 258 -5.37 4.63 1.82
C GLY A 258 -4.53 4.84 3.06
N SER A 259 -4.45 6.08 3.51
CA SER A 259 -3.54 6.49 4.57
C SER A 259 -4.04 7.73 5.30
N MET A 260 -3.47 8.00 6.49
CA MET A 260 -3.77 9.20 7.23
C MET A 260 -3.46 10.49 6.43
N GLN A 261 -2.37 10.48 5.61
CA GLN A 261 -2.05 11.64 4.77
C GLN A 261 -3.09 11.87 3.69
N GLU A 262 -3.65 10.82 3.08
CA GLU A 262 -4.73 10.95 2.11
C GLU A 262 -6.01 11.46 2.75
N ALA A 263 -6.39 10.92 3.91
CA ALA A 263 -7.58 11.36 4.63
C ALA A 263 -7.46 12.85 5.08
N ALA A 264 -6.28 13.27 5.54
CA ALA A 264 -6.02 14.66 5.94
C ALA A 264 -5.95 15.59 4.73
N GLY A 265 -5.27 15.19 3.65
CA GLY A 265 -5.17 15.96 2.40
C GLY A 265 -6.54 16.15 1.75
N ARG A 266 -7.33 15.10 1.65
CA ARG A 266 -8.71 15.13 1.15
C ARG A 266 -9.59 16.10 1.96
N ALA A 267 -9.55 15.99 3.29
CA ALA A 267 -10.35 16.86 4.16
C ALA A 267 -10.02 18.36 3.98
N LEU A 268 -8.74 18.69 3.76
CA LEU A 268 -8.32 20.06 3.49
C LEU A 268 -8.81 20.54 2.12
N VAL A 269 -8.58 19.76 1.07
CA VAL A 269 -8.91 20.15 -0.32
C VAL A 269 -10.42 20.28 -0.53
N GLU A 270 -11.20 19.31 -0.06
CA GLU A 270 -12.66 19.30 -0.21
C GLU A 270 -13.34 20.45 0.56
N ARG A 271 -12.76 20.88 1.67
CA ARG A 271 -13.27 22.00 2.48
C ARG A 271 -12.64 23.34 2.15
N HIS A 272 -11.77 23.39 1.15
CA HIS A 272 -11.05 24.59 0.72
C HIS A 272 -10.28 25.27 1.86
N LEU A 273 -9.69 24.47 2.77
CA LEU A 273 -8.91 24.95 3.90
C LEU A 273 -7.42 24.86 3.59
N THR A 274 -6.68 25.84 4.09
CA THR A 274 -5.24 25.92 3.94
C THR A 274 -4.51 25.44 5.21
N VAL A 275 -3.32 24.84 5.03
CA VAL A 275 -2.48 24.35 6.12
C VAL A 275 -1.04 24.86 6.02
N ALA A 276 -0.43 25.18 7.17
CA ALA A 276 0.99 25.45 7.29
C ALA A 276 1.63 24.52 8.32
N THR A 277 2.92 24.13 8.12
CA THR A 277 3.63 23.20 9.02
C THR A 277 4.90 23.80 9.59
N ALA A 278 5.15 23.63 10.91
CA ALA A 278 6.40 23.97 11.59
C ALA A 278 7.00 22.73 12.26
N GLU A 279 8.06 22.20 11.71
CA GLU A 279 8.60 20.93 12.10
C GLU A 279 9.97 21.03 12.76
N SER A 280 10.15 20.38 13.91
CA SER A 280 11.45 20.21 14.55
C SER A 280 11.88 18.74 14.47
N CYS A 281 11.44 17.88 15.37
CA CYS A 281 11.89 16.49 15.42
C CYS A 281 11.43 15.63 14.23
N THR A 282 10.35 15.97 13.55
CA THR A 282 9.87 15.28 12.34
C THR A 282 10.67 15.66 11.09
N GLY A 283 11.22 16.90 11.06
CA GLY A 283 12.21 17.31 10.05
C GLY A 283 11.71 17.28 8.62
N GLY A 284 10.50 17.77 8.38
CA GLY A 284 9.86 17.85 7.06
C GLY A 284 8.96 16.67 6.72
N MET A 285 8.80 15.66 7.59
CA MET A 285 7.97 14.49 7.31
C MET A 285 6.48 14.81 7.23
N VAL A 286 5.97 15.78 8.00
CA VAL A 286 4.56 16.19 7.94
C VAL A 286 4.25 16.86 6.60
N ALA A 287 5.10 17.80 6.19
CA ALA A 287 4.98 18.46 4.89
C ALA A 287 5.11 17.47 3.74
N ALA A 288 6.11 16.57 3.78
CA ALA A 288 6.30 15.52 2.77
C ALA A 288 5.06 14.62 2.66
N SER A 289 4.48 14.22 3.80
CA SER A 289 3.25 13.40 3.81
C SER A 289 2.05 14.11 3.16
N PHE A 290 1.94 15.43 3.30
CA PHE A 290 0.91 16.19 2.58
C PHE A 290 1.20 16.23 1.08
N VAL A 291 2.46 16.39 0.67
CA VAL A 291 2.86 16.45 -0.75
C VAL A 291 2.60 15.14 -1.49
N ASP A 292 2.55 14.01 -0.78
CA ASP A 292 2.16 12.73 -1.35
C ASP A 292 0.69 12.70 -1.84
N TYR A 293 -0.17 13.64 -1.36
CA TYR A 293 -1.56 13.72 -1.78
C TYR A 293 -1.73 14.57 -3.06
N PRO A 294 -2.23 13.98 -4.17
CA PRO A 294 -2.46 14.73 -5.42
C PRO A 294 -3.47 15.87 -5.21
N GLY A 295 -3.12 17.09 -5.63
CA GLY A 295 -3.97 18.27 -5.48
C GLY A 295 -3.72 19.08 -4.21
N ILE A 296 -2.84 18.66 -3.33
CA ILE A 296 -2.52 19.37 -2.06
C ILE A 296 -1.97 20.78 -2.27
N SER A 297 -1.48 21.11 -3.46
CA SER A 297 -1.03 22.47 -3.81
C SER A 297 -2.12 23.53 -3.63
N ALA A 298 -3.40 23.13 -3.60
CA ALA A 298 -4.52 24.03 -3.30
C ALA A 298 -4.67 24.31 -1.80
N ALA A 299 -4.02 23.53 -0.93
CA ALA A 299 -4.19 23.57 0.52
C ALA A 299 -2.89 23.85 1.29
N LEU A 300 -1.74 23.30 0.86
CA LEU A 300 -0.46 23.50 1.56
C LEU A 300 0.11 24.88 1.24
N ASN A 301 0.03 25.80 2.20
CA ASN A 301 0.47 27.17 2.06
C ASN A 301 1.98 27.32 2.17
N GLU A 302 2.55 26.84 3.28
CA GLU A 302 3.98 26.86 3.53
C GLU A 302 4.40 25.80 4.55
N ALA A 303 5.67 25.44 4.52
CA ALA A 303 6.25 24.44 5.42
C ALA A 303 7.65 24.86 5.89
N HIS A 304 7.86 24.89 7.20
CA HIS A 304 9.12 25.27 7.80
C HIS A 304 9.73 24.15 8.63
N VAL A 305 11.00 23.83 8.38
CA VAL A 305 11.79 22.98 9.27
C VAL A 305 12.52 23.87 10.29
N THR A 306 11.89 24.12 11.43
CA THR A 306 12.36 24.99 12.49
C THR A 306 13.21 24.22 13.51
N TYR A 307 14.33 23.67 13.05
CA TYR A 307 15.15 22.76 13.86
C TYR A 307 15.90 23.51 14.99
N ALA A 308 16.54 24.61 14.67
CA ALA A 308 17.21 25.50 15.64
C ALA A 308 16.21 26.37 16.40
N ASN A 309 16.60 26.86 17.57
CA ASN A 309 15.77 27.76 18.38
C ASN A 309 15.53 29.12 17.69
N GLU A 310 16.55 29.63 17.01
CA GLU A 310 16.48 30.87 16.24
C GLU A 310 15.47 30.76 15.10
N ALA A 311 15.33 29.57 14.48
CA ALA A 311 14.32 29.32 13.46
C ALA A 311 12.90 29.33 14.04
N LYS A 312 12.70 28.79 15.25
CA LYS A 312 11.40 28.84 15.95
C LYS A 312 10.99 30.29 16.24
N VAL A 313 11.93 31.11 16.71
CA VAL A 313 11.69 32.57 16.93
C VAL A 313 11.36 33.27 15.61
N LYS A 314 12.20 33.06 14.60
CA LYS A 314 12.08 33.76 13.31
C LYS A 314 10.79 33.44 12.57
N TYR A 315 10.52 32.17 12.37
CA TYR A 315 9.42 31.70 11.50
C TYR A 315 8.11 31.53 12.26
N CYS A 316 8.15 31.09 13.51
CA CYS A 316 6.93 30.83 14.29
C CYS A 316 6.66 31.89 15.35
N GLY A 317 7.54 32.86 15.57
CA GLY A 317 7.35 33.91 16.59
C GLY A 317 7.41 33.37 18.03
N VAL A 318 8.06 32.24 18.26
CA VAL A 318 8.28 31.72 19.62
C VAL A 318 9.10 32.76 20.42
N LYS A 319 8.65 33.04 21.64
CA LYS A 319 9.32 34.02 22.49
C LYS A 319 10.63 33.46 23.02
N PRO A 320 11.73 34.22 22.98
CA PRO A 320 13.00 33.80 23.59
C PRO A 320 12.85 33.40 25.07
N GLU A 321 12.03 34.13 25.83
CA GLU A 321 11.75 33.87 27.24
C GLU A 321 11.06 32.51 27.45
N THR A 322 10.20 32.08 26.50
CA THR A 322 9.56 30.76 26.53
C THR A 322 10.59 29.65 26.29
N LEU A 323 11.53 29.88 25.39
CA LEU A 323 12.60 28.93 25.14
C LEU A 323 13.59 28.81 26.32
N GLU A 324 13.87 29.93 26.98
CA GLU A 324 14.72 29.98 28.18
C GLU A 324 14.04 29.27 29.36
N ALA A 325 12.79 29.56 29.63
CA ALA A 325 12.05 29.07 30.80
C ALA A 325 11.64 27.58 30.65
N TYR A 326 11.22 27.15 29.46
CA TYR A 326 10.62 25.84 29.24
C TYR A 326 11.39 24.96 28.26
N GLY A 327 12.36 25.53 27.54
CA GLY A 327 13.13 24.86 26.50
C GLY A 327 12.34 24.58 25.24
N ALA A 328 13.06 24.17 24.18
CA ALA A 328 12.48 23.89 22.87
C ALA A 328 11.44 22.77 22.87
N VAL A 329 11.60 21.76 23.75
CA VAL A 329 10.67 20.62 23.87
C VAL A 329 9.75 20.87 25.09
N SER A 330 8.67 21.56 24.85
CA SER A 330 7.64 21.90 25.86
C SER A 330 6.30 22.16 25.20
N GLU A 331 5.24 22.08 25.99
CA GLU A 331 3.89 22.45 25.56
C GLU A 331 3.82 23.90 25.11
N GLN A 332 4.41 24.82 25.90
CA GLN A 332 4.45 26.22 25.65
C GLN A 332 5.10 26.54 24.28
N THR A 333 6.25 25.94 24.02
CA THR A 333 6.95 26.13 22.73
C THR A 333 6.13 25.57 21.57
N ALA A 334 5.54 24.37 21.70
CA ALA A 334 4.69 23.79 20.65
C ALA A 334 3.48 24.67 20.34
N ARG A 335 2.83 25.19 21.39
CA ARG A 335 1.68 26.10 21.30
C ARG A 335 2.05 27.38 20.55
N GLU A 336 3.14 28.03 20.95
CA GLU A 336 3.62 29.26 20.32
C GLU A 336 4.04 29.00 18.85
N MET A 337 4.66 27.85 18.57
CA MET A 337 5.00 27.48 17.20
C MET A 337 3.76 27.39 16.29
N ALA A 338 2.70 26.70 16.75
CA ALA A 338 1.49 26.55 15.95
C ALA A 338 0.71 27.86 15.80
N CYS A 339 0.49 28.59 16.90
CA CYS A 339 -0.23 29.87 16.87
C CYS A 339 0.48 30.90 16.02
N GLY A 340 1.78 31.10 16.24
CA GLY A 340 2.55 32.12 15.53
C GLY A 340 2.76 31.78 14.05
N LEU A 341 2.88 30.49 13.71
CA LEU A 341 2.88 30.07 12.30
C LEU A 341 1.54 30.38 11.64
N ARG A 342 0.42 30.04 12.28
CA ARG A 342 -0.91 30.32 11.75
C ARG A 342 -1.12 31.82 11.49
N GLU A 343 -0.71 32.65 12.42
CA GLU A 343 -0.81 34.12 12.30
C GLU A 343 0.04 34.68 11.15
N LYS A 344 1.29 34.19 11.02
CA LYS A 344 2.22 34.68 10.01
C LYS A 344 1.92 34.16 8.60
N SER A 345 1.52 32.92 8.46
CA SER A 345 1.19 32.31 7.17
C SER A 345 -0.18 32.69 6.64
N GLY A 346 -1.09 33.08 7.53
CA GLY A 346 -2.50 33.32 7.20
C GLY A 346 -3.24 31.99 6.86
N ALA A 347 -2.65 30.83 7.13
CA ALA A 347 -3.31 29.56 6.90
C ALA A 347 -4.47 29.35 7.87
N ASP A 348 -5.50 28.60 7.43
CA ASP A 348 -6.65 28.26 8.27
C ASP A 348 -6.24 27.37 9.43
N ILE A 349 -5.31 26.43 9.16
CA ILE A 349 -4.78 25.46 10.13
C ILE A 349 -3.25 25.55 10.13
N ALA A 350 -2.64 25.56 11.31
CA ALA A 350 -1.19 25.40 11.43
C ALA A 350 -0.85 24.27 12.40
N VAL A 351 0.06 23.39 12.02
CA VAL A 351 0.52 22.28 12.85
C VAL A 351 2.00 22.39 13.15
N ALA A 352 2.38 22.15 14.41
CA ALA A 352 3.75 22.21 14.84
C ALA A 352 4.17 20.94 15.61
N THR A 353 5.44 20.53 15.43
CA THR A 353 6.03 19.39 16.15
C THR A 353 7.33 19.80 16.80
N THR A 354 7.50 19.48 18.09
CA THR A 354 8.78 19.60 18.79
C THR A 354 9.00 18.41 19.73
N GLY A 355 10.21 17.88 19.79
CA GLY A 355 10.44 16.64 20.57
C GLY A 355 11.86 16.09 20.51
N ILE A 356 12.09 15.04 21.28
CA ILE A 356 13.36 14.32 21.39
C ILE A 356 13.21 12.95 20.72
N ALA A 357 13.63 12.85 19.46
CA ALA A 357 13.48 11.60 18.69
C ALA A 357 14.56 10.55 19.03
N GLY A 358 15.63 10.94 19.72
CA GLY A 358 16.72 10.04 20.10
C GLY A 358 17.77 9.81 18.98
N PRO A 359 18.78 8.90 19.20
CA PRO A 359 18.96 8.09 20.40
C PRO A 359 19.45 8.87 21.63
N GLY A 360 20.08 10.05 21.45
CA GLY A 360 20.54 10.94 22.50
C GLY A 360 19.61 12.13 22.76
N GLY A 361 20.05 13.05 23.62
CA GLY A 361 19.36 14.33 23.92
C GLY A 361 18.25 14.23 24.96
N GLY A 362 17.96 13.05 25.50
CA GLY A 362 16.99 12.87 26.59
C GLY A 362 17.59 13.14 27.96
N THR A 363 16.74 13.63 28.87
CA THR A 363 17.00 13.75 30.31
C THR A 363 15.96 12.94 31.09
N ARG A 364 16.10 12.85 32.41
CA ARG A 364 15.10 12.18 33.26
C ARG A 364 13.74 12.91 33.19
N GLU A 365 13.75 14.22 33.05
CA GLU A 365 12.54 15.06 32.97
C GLU A 365 11.96 15.09 31.57
N LYS A 366 12.82 15.04 30.55
CA LYS A 366 12.46 15.04 29.13
C LYS A 366 13.09 13.83 28.43
N PRO A 367 12.50 12.65 28.56
CA PRO A 367 13.08 11.42 28.02
C PRO A 367 13.07 11.41 26.48
N VAL A 368 13.90 10.56 25.89
CA VAL A 368 13.79 10.21 24.47
C VAL A 368 12.38 9.66 24.18
N GLY A 369 11.76 10.14 23.12
CA GLY A 369 10.39 9.83 22.77
C GLY A 369 9.34 10.85 23.24
N LEU A 370 9.74 11.83 24.05
CA LEU A 370 8.87 12.96 24.39
C LEU A 370 8.71 13.86 23.17
N VAL A 371 7.48 14.02 22.71
CA VAL A 371 7.10 14.90 21.60
C VAL A 371 5.85 15.70 21.98
N TYR A 372 5.82 16.97 21.63
CA TYR A 372 4.61 17.79 21.63
C TYR A 372 4.21 18.08 20.20
N VAL A 373 2.93 17.86 19.90
CA VAL A 373 2.30 18.21 18.64
C VAL A 373 1.22 19.24 18.94
N ALA A 374 1.25 20.38 18.28
CA ALA A 374 0.26 21.43 18.44
C ALA A 374 -0.42 21.72 17.10
N CYS A 375 -1.74 21.89 17.12
CA CYS A 375 -2.53 22.27 15.96
C CYS A 375 -3.41 23.48 16.33
N ALA A 376 -3.27 24.57 15.58
CA ALA A 376 -4.01 25.81 15.75
C ALA A 376 -4.98 26.00 14.56
N ASP A 377 -6.24 26.31 14.87
CA ASP A 377 -7.31 26.60 13.91
C ASP A 377 -8.12 27.84 14.35
N LYS A 378 -9.26 28.10 13.70
CA LYS A 378 -10.19 29.21 14.06
C LYS A 378 -10.80 29.06 15.46
N PHE A 379 -10.80 27.88 16.05
CA PHE A 379 -11.37 27.59 17.37
C PHE A 379 -10.31 27.61 18.49
N GLY A 380 -9.04 27.79 18.16
CA GLY A 380 -7.95 27.87 19.13
C GLY A 380 -6.81 26.92 18.84
N VAL A 381 -6.08 26.52 19.88
CA VAL A 381 -4.93 25.64 19.75
C VAL A 381 -5.06 24.44 20.68
N GLN A 382 -4.88 23.26 20.11
CA GLN A 382 -4.76 22.00 20.85
C GLN A 382 -3.29 21.57 20.88
N VAL A 383 -2.86 21.04 22.01
CA VAL A 383 -1.51 20.49 22.17
C VAL A 383 -1.61 19.08 22.75
N GLU A 384 -0.97 18.15 22.11
CA GLU A 384 -0.86 16.75 22.54
C GLU A 384 0.55 16.45 22.99
N LYS A 385 0.68 15.87 24.17
CA LYS A 385 1.93 15.35 24.72
C LYS A 385 2.03 13.87 24.42
N LEU A 386 3.05 13.45 23.70
CA LEU A 386 3.30 12.07 23.33
C LEU A 386 4.55 11.53 24.06
N ASN A 387 4.46 10.32 24.59
CA ASN A 387 5.58 9.56 25.11
C ASN A 387 5.79 8.32 24.24
N LEU A 388 6.60 8.47 23.20
CA LEU A 388 6.77 7.47 22.16
C LEU A 388 7.99 6.59 22.45
N GLY A 389 7.80 5.27 22.41
CA GLY A 389 8.89 4.31 22.51
C GLY A 389 9.48 3.92 21.15
N GLY A 390 10.63 3.23 21.19
CA GLY A 390 11.31 2.72 20.01
C GLY A 390 12.37 3.67 19.44
N GLY A 391 12.94 3.32 18.30
CA GLY A 391 14.03 4.09 17.71
C GLY A 391 13.56 5.40 17.06
N ARG A 392 14.53 6.26 16.71
CA ARG A 392 14.35 7.58 16.13
C ARG A 392 13.34 7.61 14.95
N GLY A 393 13.41 6.65 14.04
CA GLY A 393 12.49 6.55 12.89
C GLY A 393 11.04 6.36 13.34
N ARG A 394 10.83 5.49 14.34
CA ARG A 394 9.50 5.22 14.92
C ARG A 394 8.90 6.46 15.58
N VAL A 395 9.69 7.16 16.41
CA VAL A 395 9.25 8.38 17.10
C VAL A 395 8.81 9.45 16.09
N ARG A 396 9.63 9.69 15.07
CA ARG A 396 9.32 10.66 14.00
C ARG A 396 8.04 10.30 13.25
N ARG A 397 7.89 9.03 12.83
CA ARG A 397 6.69 8.58 12.09
C ARG A 397 5.42 8.70 12.93
N LEU A 398 5.43 8.28 14.20
CA LEU A 398 4.26 8.39 15.07
C LEU A 398 3.88 9.85 15.38
N ALA A 399 4.89 10.73 15.54
CA ALA A 399 4.65 12.16 15.68
C ALA A 399 4.04 12.78 14.41
N THR A 400 4.48 12.33 13.23
CA THR A 400 3.90 12.75 11.94
C THR A 400 2.44 12.30 11.81
N LEU A 401 2.13 11.03 12.10
CA LEU A 401 0.76 10.52 12.07
C LEU A 401 -0.16 11.32 13.01
N LYS A 402 0.33 11.66 14.22
CA LYS A 402 -0.44 12.49 15.15
C LYS A 402 -0.70 13.90 14.60
N ALA A 403 0.30 14.50 13.98
CA ALA A 403 0.15 15.82 13.36
C ALA A 403 -0.88 15.78 12.24
N LEU A 404 -0.85 14.79 11.38
CA LEU A 404 -1.82 14.60 10.29
C LEU A 404 -3.25 14.37 10.83
N ASP A 405 -3.42 13.52 11.87
CA ASP A 405 -4.73 13.30 12.49
C ASP A 405 -5.29 14.60 13.13
N MET A 406 -4.44 15.39 13.79
CA MET A 406 -4.87 16.66 14.36
C MET A 406 -5.32 17.65 13.28
N VAL A 407 -4.61 17.74 12.16
CA VAL A 407 -5.02 18.56 11.01
C VAL A 407 -6.32 18.03 10.40
N ARG A 408 -6.45 16.73 10.17
CA ARG A 408 -7.68 16.10 9.69
C ARG A 408 -8.88 16.45 10.58
N ARG A 409 -8.73 16.28 11.89
CA ARG A 409 -9.79 16.59 12.87
C ARG A 409 -10.12 18.07 12.87
N ALA A 410 -9.12 18.97 12.79
CA ALA A 410 -9.32 20.39 12.69
C ALA A 410 -10.08 20.78 11.40
N ALA A 411 -9.71 20.17 10.27
CA ALA A 411 -10.39 20.39 8.99
C ALA A 411 -11.86 19.90 9.01
N LEU A 412 -12.17 18.87 9.77
CA LEU A 412 -13.53 18.29 9.86
C LEU A 412 -14.44 18.98 10.89
N ARG A 413 -13.90 19.88 11.73
CA ARG A 413 -14.72 20.66 12.67
C ARG A 413 -15.63 21.65 11.93
N GLU A 414 -16.88 21.69 12.33
CA GLU A 414 -17.90 22.63 11.86
C GLU A 414 -17.88 23.95 12.64
#